data_037dc48d3313402b456f8f39a6a01ca7
#
_entry.id   037dc48d3313402b456f8f39a6a01ca7
#
_cell.length_a   1.000
_cell.length_b   1.000
_cell.length_c   1.000
_cell.angle_alpha   90.00
_cell.angle_beta   90.00
_cell.angle_gamma   90.00
#
_symmetry.space_group_name_H-M   'P 1'
#
loop_
_entity.id
_entity.type
_entity.pdbx_description
1 polymer ?
#
loop_
_entity_poly.entity_id
_entity_poly.type
_entity_poly.pdbx_seq_one_letter_code
_entity_poly.pdbx_strand_id
1 'polypeptide(L)'
;KTSDAAEAIMQNEPVFLMRNGKFLEDALRKTRVSKSDLIAKLREANALDLSCVRAVVLETTGDVSVLHGDALDETLIGDVRRL
;
A
#
# COMPACT_ATOMS: atom_id res chain seq x y z
N LYS A 1 -21.50 -4.67 10.91
CA LYS A 1 -20.83 -5.16 9.69
C LYS A 1 -19.37 -4.71 9.67
N THR A 2 -18.47 -5.65 9.46
CA THR A 2 -17.05 -5.38 9.44
C THR A 2 -16.65 -4.77 8.09
N SER A 3 -15.84 -3.70 8.12
CA SER A 3 -15.30 -3.10 6.89
C SER A 3 -14.21 -4.01 6.31
N ASP A 4 -13.91 -3.85 5.01
CA ASP A 4 -12.85 -4.62 4.36
C ASP A 4 -11.50 -4.42 5.03
N ALA A 5 -11.19 -3.18 5.46
CA ALA A 5 -9.94 -2.88 6.14
C ALA A 5 -9.85 -3.58 7.48
N ALA A 6 -10.93 -3.52 8.29
CA ALA A 6 -10.97 -4.20 9.58
C ALA A 6 -10.87 -5.71 9.40
N GLU A 7 -11.54 -6.25 8.38
CA GLU A 7 -11.49 -7.67 8.08
C GLU A 7 -10.07 -8.12 7.71
N ALA A 8 -9.37 -7.36 6.87
CA ALA A 8 -7.99 -7.68 6.48
C ALA A 8 -7.06 -7.66 7.69
N ILE A 9 -7.21 -6.67 8.58
CA ILE A 9 -6.41 -6.59 9.81
C ILE A 9 -6.69 -7.79 10.71
N MET A 10 -7.95 -8.16 10.88
CA MET A 10 -8.33 -9.30 11.69
C MET A 10 -7.83 -10.62 11.12
N GLN A 11 -7.71 -10.71 9.80
CA GLN A 11 -7.19 -11.89 9.12
C GLN A 11 -5.68 -11.84 8.94
N ASN A 12 -5.04 -10.77 9.46
CA ASN A 12 -3.59 -10.59 9.38
C ASN A 12 -3.10 -10.54 7.93
N GLU A 13 -3.78 -9.76 7.10
CA GLU A 13 -3.45 -9.60 5.69
C GLU A 13 -2.93 -8.20 5.41
N PRO A 14 -1.80 -8.06 4.69
CA PRO A 14 -1.38 -6.74 4.19
C PRO A 14 -2.32 -6.27 3.08
N VAL A 15 -2.44 -4.96 2.90
CA VAL A 15 -3.35 -4.39 1.88
C VAL A 15 -2.62 -3.36 1.01
N PHE A 16 -3.03 -3.27 -0.26
CA PHE A 16 -2.48 -2.27 -1.17
C PHE A 16 -3.01 -0.87 -0.86
N LEU A 17 -2.10 0.11 -0.85
CA LEU A 17 -2.44 1.53 -0.77
C LEU A 17 -2.17 2.24 -2.11
N MET A 18 -1.24 1.74 -2.91
CA MET A 18 -0.95 2.21 -4.27
C MET A 18 -0.63 1.04 -5.17
N ARG A 19 -0.94 1.19 -6.46
CA ARG A 19 -0.55 0.23 -7.49
C ARG A 19 -0.21 1.00 -8.77
N ASN A 20 0.93 0.65 -9.36
CA ASN A 20 1.38 1.16 -10.66
C ASN A 20 1.29 2.69 -10.74
N GLY A 21 1.81 3.36 -9.72
CA GLY A 21 1.90 4.80 -9.67
C GLY A 21 0.61 5.52 -9.28
N LYS A 22 -0.45 4.80 -8.96
CA LYS A 22 -1.74 5.40 -8.64
C LYS A 22 -2.14 5.13 -7.20
N PHE A 23 -2.63 6.19 -6.54
CA PHE A 23 -3.21 6.06 -5.20
C PHE A 23 -4.53 5.30 -5.32
N LEU A 24 -4.73 4.32 -4.42
CA LEU A 24 -6.00 3.61 -4.33
C LEU A 24 -6.87 4.34 -3.31
N GLU A 25 -7.65 5.30 -3.78
CA GLU A 25 -8.39 6.22 -2.91
C GLU A 25 -9.32 5.50 -1.94
N ASP A 26 -10.00 4.45 -2.39
CA ASP A 26 -10.88 3.66 -1.51
C ASP A 26 -10.09 2.99 -0.40
N ALA A 27 -8.93 2.44 -0.73
CA ALA A 27 -8.07 1.80 0.26
C ALA A 27 -7.56 2.80 1.29
N LEU A 28 -7.14 4.00 0.85
CA LEU A 28 -6.70 5.05 1.76
C LEU A 28 -7.82 5.44 2.72
N ARG A 29 -9.04 5.60 2.19
CA ARG A 29 -10.19 5.96 3.01
C ARG A 29 -10.52 4.87 4.02
N LYS A 30 -10.58 3.61 3.59
CA LYS A 30 -10.95 2.49 4.44
C LYS A 30 -9.92 2.21 5.52
N THR A 31 -8.65 2.41 5.23
CA THR A 31 -7.56 2.19 6.20
C THR A 31 -7.26 3.44 7.02
N ARG A 32 -7.84 4.57 6.68
CA ARG A 32 -7.62 5.88 7.33
C ARG A 32 -6.16 6.34 7.23
N VAL A 33 -5.48 5.93 6.18
CA VAL A 33 -4.13 6.43 5.88
C VAL A 33 -4.28 7.70 5.04
N SER A 34 -3.69 8.80 5.49
CA SER A 34 -3.77 10.04 4.74
C SER A 34 -2.80 10.01 3.57
N LYS A 35 -3.19 10.71 2.49
CA LYS A 35 -2.31 10.81 1.33
C LYS A 35 -0.99 11.51 1.69
N SER A 36 -1.04 12.52 2.58
CA SER A 36 0.18 13.21 3.00
C SER A 36 1.14 12.29 3.76
N ASP A 37 0.62 11.41 4.60
CA ASP A 37 1.45 10.43 5.29
C ASP A 37 2.07 9.45 4.30
N LEU A 38 1.30 9.05 3.30
CA LEU A 38 1.79 8.14 2.26
C LEU A 38 2.90 8.81 1.44
N ILE A 39 2.73 10.08 1.10
CA ILE A 39 3.76 10.84 0.38
C ILE A 39 5.04 10.92 1.21
N ALA A 40 4.93 11.08 2.53
CA ALA A 40 6.09 11.07 3.41
C ALA A 40 6.83 9.73 3.33
N LYS A 41 6.10 8.63 3.27
CA LYS A 41 6.69 7.30 3.12
C LYS A 41 7.38 7.13 1.77
N LEU A 42 6.81 7.69 0.72
CA LEU A 42 7.46 7.69 -0.60
C LEU A 42 8.80 8.42 -0.56
N ARG A 43 8.85 9.57 0.13
CA ARG A 43 10.12 10.31 0.30
C ARG A 43 11.14 9.50 1.10
N GLU A 44 10.71 8.86 2.18
CA GLU A 44 11.61 8.03 3.00
C GLU A 44 12.23 6.92 2.18
N ALA A 45 11.47 6.37 1.24
CA ALA A 45 11.92 5.28 0.38
C ALA A 45 12.71 5.75 -0.84
N ASN A 46 12.90 7.07 -0.98
CA ASN A 46 13.58 7.65 -2.14
C ASN A 46 12.88 7.35 -3.47
N ALA A 47 11.56 7.29 -3.45
CA ALA A 47 10.76 7.13 -4.66
C ALA A 47 10.69 8.49 -5.37
N LEU A 48 11.48 8.67 -6.42
CA LEU A 48 11.66 9.96 -7.06
C LEU A 48 10.57 10.30 -8.07
N ASP A 49 9.78 9.30 -8.49
CA ASP A 49 8.74 9.49 -9.50
C ASP A 49 7.61 8.50 -9.22
N LEU A 50 6.38 8.99 -9.19
CA LEU A 50 5.23 8.11 -8.95
C LEU A 50 5.09 7.03 -10.02
N SER A 51 5.51 7.31 -11.26
CA SER A 51 5.43 6.32 -12.33
C SER A 51 6.30 5.09 -12.08
N CYS A 52 7.30 5.20 -11.21
CA CYS A 52 8.16 4.08 -10.85
C CYS A 52 7.70 3.35 -9.58
N VAL A 53 6.62 3.81 -8.95
CA VAL A 53 6.07 3.16 -7.76
C VAL A 53 5.18 2.00 -8.21
N ARG A 54 5.64 0.77 -7.97
CA ARG A 54 4.91 -0.43 -8.38
C ARG A 54 3.79 -0.77 -7.42
N ALA A 55 4.06 -0.63 -6.12
CA ALA A 55 3.08 -0.92 -5.08
C ALA A 55 3.45 -0.21 -3.80
N VAL A 56 2.46 0.15 -3.02
CA VAL A 56 2.65 0.55 -1.62
C VAL A 56 1.70 -0.29 -0.81
N VAL A 57 2.22 -0.89 0.25
CA VAL A 57 1.53 -1.89 1.05
C VAL A 57 1.45 -1.45 2.50
N LEU A 58 0.25 -1.48 3.07
CA LEU A 58 0.08 -1.36 4.51
C LEU A 58 0.26 -2.74 5.11
N GLU A 59 1.34 -2.90 5.87
CA GLU A 59 1.67 -4.18 6.48
C GLU A 59 0.82 -4.42 7.72
N THR A 60 0.75 -5.69 8.14
CA THR A 60 -0.01 -6.07 9.34
C THR A 60 0.56 -5.47 10.62
N THR A 61 1.79 -5.00 10.58
CA THR A 61 2.45 -4.31 11.71
C THR A 61 2.08 -2.84 11.80
N GLY A 62 1.38 -2.32 10.80
CA GLY A 62 1.10 -0.89 10.68
C GLY A 62 2.14 -0.13 9.88
N ASP A 63 3.27 -0.74 9.55
CA ASP A 63 4.27 -0.12 8.69
C ASP A 63 3.79 -0.05 7.25
N VAL A 64 4.41 0.84 6.48
CA VAL A 64 4.10 1.00 5.06
C VAL A 64 5.33 0.66 4.26
N SER A 65 5.20 -0.32 3.36
CA SER A 65 6.28 -0.73 2.47
C SER A 65 6.10 -0.07 1.11
N VAL A 66 7.18 0.51 0.58
CA VAL A 66 7.17 1.13 -0.74
C VAL A 66 8.02 0.28 -1.67
N LEU A 67 7.37 -0.25 -2.72
CA LEU A 67 8.04 -1.06 -3.72
C LEU A 67 8.12 -0.25 -5.01
N HIS A 68 9.32 0.22 -5.36
CA HIS A 68 9.51 1.04 -6.56
C HIS A 68 10.68 0.51 -7.38
N GLY A 69 10.68 0.86 -8.65
CA GLY A 69 11.70 0.41 -9.59
C GLY A 69 11.11 0.11 -10.95
N ASP A 70 11.87 -0.59 -11.79
CA ASP A 70 11.46 -0.86 -13.17
C ASP A 70 10.49 -2.03 -13.30
N ALA A 71 10.51 -2.94 -12.33
CA ALA A 71 9.64 -4.11 -12.35
C ALA A 71 9.35 -4.58 -10.92
N LEU A 72 8.36 -5.43 -10.77
CA LEU A 72 7.97 -5.98 -9.48
C LEU A 72 7.77 -7.48 -9.64
N ASP A 73 8.50 -8.26 -8.84
CA ASP A 73 8.31 -9.70 -8.77
C ASP A 73 6.97 -9.97 -8.05
N GLU A 74 6.09 -10.72 -8.68
CA GLU A 74 4.76 -11.03 -8.14
C GLU A 74 4.83 -11.80 -6.83
N THR A 75 5.94 -12.49 -6.57
CA THR A 75 6.15 -13.19 -5.29
C THR A 75 6.07 -12.22 -4.11
N LEU A 76 6.48 -10.97 -4.31
CA LEU A 76 6.54 -9.98 -3.23
C LEU A 76 5.17 -9.43 -2.84
N ILE A 77 4.16 -9.66 -3.66
CA ILE A 77 2.81 -9.10 -3.41
C ILE A 77 1.72 -10.18 -3.47
N GLY A 78 2.10 -11.46 -3.51
CA GLY A 78 1.14 -12.54 -3.66
C GLY A 78 0.14 -12.66 -2.51
N ASP A 79 0.51 -12.20 -1.31
CA ASP A 79 -0.35 -12.22 -0.13
C ASP A 79 -1.05 -10.89 0.14
N VAL A 80 -0.83 -9.87 -0.70
CA VAL A 80 -1.37 -8.53 -0.47
C VAL A 80 -2.78 -8.43 -1.03
N ARG A 81 -3.70 -7.96 -0.20
CA ARG A 81 -5.11 -7.85 -0.56
C ARG A 81 -5.42 -6.49 -1.17
N ARG A 82 -6.26 -6.48 -2.18
CA ARG A 82 -6.82 -5.25 -2.73
C ARG A 82 -8.21 -5.01 -2.13
N LEU A 83 -8.37 -3.87 -1.50
CA LEU A 83 -9.65 -3.48 -0.89
C LEU A 83 -10.64 -2.90 -1.91
#